data_e6dcd02bf183af3c7613908cfd2f6092
#
_entry.id   e6dcd02bf183af3c7613908cfd2f6092
#
_cell.length_a   1.000
_cell.length_b   1.000
_cell.length_c   1.000
_cell.angle_alpha   90.00
_cell.angle_beta   90.00
_cell.angle_gamma   90.00
#
_symmetry.space_group_name_H-M   'P 1'
#
loop_
_entity.id
_entity.type
_entity.pdbx_description
1 polymer ?
#
loop_
_entity_poly.entity_id
_entity_poly.type
_entity_poly.pdbx_seq_one_letter_code
_entity_poly.pdbx_strand_id
1 'polypeptide(L)'
;PQPEIIELIQDKRKQKQFYTSNNIPTAKYILTNSKQEVVDNKHFLPAVNKLGTEGYDGRGVQILRTVDDLDKAFDKQGLLEKLIDFDTEIAVIVARTVTGEIVTYPAVELVFHPEHNLVEYLFSPANVSAEVAKKAEKIAIEVIEKLGMIGILAVEMFVDKKGDVLVNEVAPRPHNSGHQTIEGNITSQYEQHLRAVLGWPLGKTQQILPAAMVNILGHEGYTGIARYEGMDEILREEGVHVHLYGKKITKPYRKMGHVTLVAQEPEILKNKVNFVKKTLKVKA
;
A
#
# COMPACT_ATOMS: atom_id res chain seq x y z
N PRO A 1 -9.11 6.10 13.85
CA PRO A 1 -10.26 5.24 13.50
C PRO A 1 -10.94 4.71 14.76
N GLN A 2 -12.22 4.43 14.66
CA GLN A 2 -13.04 3.87 15.73
C GLN A 2 -12.67 2.38 15.94
N PRO A 3 -12.82 1.83 17.17
CA PRO A 3 -12.42 0.44 17.46
C PRO A 3 -13.09 -0.61 16.59
N GLU A 4 -14.39 -0.46 16.33
CA GLU A 4 -15.18 -1.36 15.48
C GLU A 4 -14.68 -1.41 14.02
N ILE A 5 -14.16 -0.28 13.52
CA ILE A 5 -13.57 -0.21 12.17
C ILE A 5 -12.22 -0.97 12.15
N ILE A 6 -11.42 -0.84 13.20
CA ILE A 6 -10.17 -1.59 13.33
C ILE A 6 -10.46 -3.08 13.39
N GLU A 7 -11.45 -3.50 14.18
CA GLU A 7 -11.85 -4.91 14.29
C GLU A 7 -12.31 -5.49 12.95
N LEU A 8 -13.05 -4.71 12.15
CA LEU A 8 -13.45 -5.12 10.80
C LEU A 8 -12.23 -5.27 9.88
N ILE A 9 -11.34 -4.27 9.89
CA ILE A 9 -10.21 -4.22 8.95
C ILE A 9 -9.11 -5.23 9.32
N GLN A 10 -8.98 -5.63 10.56
CA GLN A 10 -8.00 -6.64 10.98
C GLN A 10 -8.27 -8.04 10.43
N ASP A 11 -9.50 -8.34 10.01
CA ASP A 11 -9.87 -9.62 9.41
C ASP A 11 -10.19 -9.46 7.92
N LYS A 12 -9.32 -9.98 7.06
CA LYS A 12 -9.49 -9.94 5.59
C LYS A 12 -10.80 -10.57 5.11
N ARG A 13 -11.36 -11.53 5.86
CA ARG A 13 -12.66 -12.16 5.57
C ARG A 13 -13.78 -11.13 5.79
N LYS A 14 -13.75 -10.42 6.93
CA LYS A 14 -14.70 -9.34 7.24
C LYS A 14 -14.58 -8.19 6.24
N GLN A 15 -13.36 -7.82 5.85
CA GLN A 15 -13.13 -6.81 4.80
C GLN A 15 -13.84 -7.20 3.49
N LYS A 16 -13.63 -8.43 3.00
CA LYS A 16 -14.25 -8.89 1.75
C LYS A 16 -15.77 -8.95 1.82
N GLN A 17 -16.31 -9.41 2.93
CA GLN A 17 -17.75 -9.39 3.17
C GLN A 17 -18.30 -7.97 3.18
N PHE A 18 -17.60 -7.02 3.82
CA PHE A 18 -17.95 -5.61 3.82
C PHE A 18 -17.96 -5.02 2.40
N TYR A 19 -16.93 -5.29 1.58
CA TYR A 19 -16.89 -4.80 0.21
C TYR A 19 -18.06 -5.35 -0.61
N THR A 20 -18.33 -6.64 -0.53
CA THR A 20 -19.43 -7.28 -1.24
C THR A 20 -20.79 -6.74 -0.81
N SER A 21 -21.04 -6.59 0.49
CA SER A 21 -22.30 -6.09 1.05
C SER A 21 -22.58 -4.64 0.68
N ASN A 22 -21.54 -3.87 0.36
CA ASN A 22 -21.66 -2.46 -0.03
C ASN A 22 -21.45 -2.23 -1.54
N ASN A 23 -21.40 -3.29 -2.36
CA ASN A 23 -21.13 -3.22 -3.79
C ASN A 23 -19.81 -2.54 -4.17
N ILE A 24 -18.81 -2.56 -3.29
CA ILE A 24 -17.45 -2.06 -3.55
C ILE A 24 -16.72 -3.08 -4.43
N PRO A 25 -16.19 -2.66 -5.60
CA PRO A 25 -15.48 -3.58 -6.50
C PRO A 25 -14.28 -4.23 -5.81
N THR A 26 -14.23 -5.56 -5.81
CA THR A 26 -13.11 -6.35 -5.28
C THR A 26 -13.02 -7.68 -6.01
N ALA A 27 -11.87 -8.35 -5.94
CA ALA A 27 -11.69 -9.67 -6.55
C ALA A 27 -12.68 -10.68 -5.97
N LYS A 28 -13.18 -11.58 -6.80
CA LYS A 28 -14.02 -12.71 -6.35
C LYS A 28 -13.27 -13.54 -5.32
N TYR A 29 -13.98 -14.05 -4.32
CA TYR A 29 -13.38 -14.82 -3.23
C TYR A 29 -14.29 -15.92 -2.70
N ILE A 30 -13.68 -16.87 -2.00
CA ILE A 30 -14.34 -17.92 -1.21
C ILE A 30 -13.72 -17.87 0.19
N LEU A 31 -14.54 -17.84 1.24
CA LEU A 31 -14.05 -17.97 2.60
C LEU A 31 -13.68 -19.44 2.86
N THR A 32 -12.56 -19.66 3.55
CA THR A 32 -12.07 -21.00 3.88
C THR A 32 -11.69 -21.08 5.36
N ASN A 33 -11.94 -22.23 6.00
CA ASN A 33 -11.63 -22.47 7.40
C ASN A 33 -10.43 -23.40 7.60
N SER A 34 -10.03 -24.11 6.53
CA SER A 34 -8.95 -25.11 6.58
C SER A 34 -8.30 -25.26 5.20
N LYS A 35 -7.16 -25.93 5.19
CA LYS A 35 -6.48 -26.35 3.96
C LYS A 35 -7.37 -27.29 3.12
N GLN A 36 -8.15 -28.16 3.77
CA GLN A 36 -9.05 -29.07 3.06
C GLN A 36 -10.09 -28.31 2.25
N GLU A 37 -10.68 -27.24 2.81
CA GLU A 37 -11.62 -26.40 2.06
C GLU A 37 -10.96 -25.67 0.87
N VAL A 38 -9.67 -25.31 0.97
CA VAL A 38 -8.93 -24.77 -0.18
C VAL A 38 -8.79 -25.86 -1.28
N VAL A 39 -8.45 -27.08 -0.91
CA VAL A 39 -8.34 -28.23 -1.84
C VAL A 39 -9.67 -28.54 -2.50
N ASP A 40 -10.77 -28.55 -1.75
CA ASP A 40 -12.11 -28.80 -2.26
C ASP A 40 -12.55 -27.74 -3.29
N ASN A 41 -12.03 -26.51 -3.15
CA ASN A 41 -12.28 -25.39 -4.06
C ASN A 41 -11.19 -25.23 -5.14
N LYS A 42 -10.45 -26.28 -5.50
CA LYS A 42 -9.41 -26.26 -6.54
C LYS A 42 -9.86 -25.72 -7.91
N HIS A 43 -11.18 -25.80 -8.22
CA HIS A 43 -11.75 -25.22 -9.43
C HIS A 43 -11.65 -23.68 -9.48
N PHE A 44 -11.36 -23.04 -8.34
CA PHE A 44 -11.19 -21.58 -8.22
C PHE A 44 -9.79 -21.10 -8.61
N LEU A 45 -8.84 -22.01 -8.87
CA LEU A 45 -7.48 -21.65 -9.32
C LEU A 45 -7.48 -21.01 -10.72
N PRO A 46 -6.49 -20.15 -11.06
CA PRO A 46 -5.45 -19.65 -10.15
C PRO A 46 -6.02 -18.66 -9.11
N ALA A 47 -5.48 -18.69 -7.91
CA ALA A 47 -5.98 -17.93 -6.77
C ALA A 47 -4.87 -17.54 -5.79
N VAL A 48 -5.19 -16.62 -4.88
CA VAL A 48 -4.34 -16.23 -3.75
C VAL A 48 -5.01 -16.68 -2.46
N ASN A 49 -4.36 -17.56 -1.72
CA ASN A 49 -4.80 -17.97 -0.39
C ASN A 49 -4.25 -16.95 0.64
N LYS A 50 -5.14 -16.31 1.38
CA LYS A 50 -4.80 -15.28 2.37
C LYS A 50 -5.29 -15.71 3.75
N LEU A 51 -4.45 -15.55 4.78
CA LEU A 51 -4.89 -15.70 6.17
C LEU A 51 -5.89 -14.58 6.52
N GLY A 52 -6.88 -14.90 7.36
CA GLY A 52 -7.89 -13.93 7.78
C GLY A 52 -7.29 -12.81 8.62
N THR A 53 -6.51 -13.12 9.64
CA THR A 53 -5.99 -12.16 10.63
C THR A 53 -4.48 -12.15 10.68
N GLU A 54 -3.65 -12.95 10.56
CA GLU A 54 -2.21 -12.97 10.86
C GLU A 54 -1.30 -12.43 9.72
N GLY A 55 -1.86 -11.81 8.68
CA GLY A 55 -1.11 -11.39 7.49
C GLY A 55 -0.70 -9.91 7.53
N TYR A 56 0.61 -9.64 7.34
CA TYR A 56 1.16 -8.29 7.18
C TYR A 56 2.44 -8.31 6.33
N ASP A 57 2.72 -7.24 5.60
CA ASP A 57 3.94 -7.09 4.76
C ASP A 57 4.22 -8.35 3.88
N GLY A 58 3.19 -8.84 3.17
CA GLY A 58 3.28 -10.03 2.31
C GLY A 58 3.27 -11.38 3.03
N ARG A 59 3.34 -11.42 4.36
CA ARG A 59 3.17 -12.64 5.14
C ARG A 59 1.70 -13.03 5.20
N GLY A 60 1.42 -14.34 5.21
CA GLY A 60 0.04 -14.84 5.20
C GLY A 60 -0.65 -14.69 3.85
N VAL A 61 0.11 -14.57 2.78
CA VAL A 61 -0.34 -14.57 1.39
C VAL A 61 0.41 -15.66 0.62
N GLN A 62 -0.32 -16.55 -0.05
CA GLN A 62 0.24 -17.65 -0.84
C GLN A 62 -0.45 -17.69 -2.20
N ILE A 63 0.33 -17.52 -3.28
CA ILE A 63 -0.18 -17.67 -4.64
C ILE A 63 -0.26 -19.16 -4.97
N LEU A 64 -1.44 -19.61 -5.39
CA LEU A 64 -1.73 -20.96 -5.84
C LEU A 64 -2.12 -20.90 -7.31
N ARG A 65 -1.21 -21.29 -8.21
CA ARG A 65 -1.43 -21.21 -9.66
C ARG A 65 -2.09 -22.47 -10.22
N THR A 66 -1.63 -23.62 -9.73
CA THR A 66 -2.07 -24.95 -10.16
C THR A 66 -2.40 -25.83 -8.96
N VAL A 67 -2.93 -27.02 -9.22
CA VAL A 67 -3.21 -28.03 -8.18
C VAL A 67 -1.95 -28.47 -7.41
N ASP A 68 -0.78 -28.39 -8.04
CA ASP A 68 0.49 -28.73 -7.41
C ASP A 68 0.90 -27.74 -6.31
N ASP A 69 0.34 -26.54 -6.33
CA ASP A 69 0.59 -25.53 -5.30
C ASP A 69 -0.28 -25.71 -4.04
N LEU A 70 -1.28 -26.60 -4.07
CA LEU A 70 -2.23 -26.77 -2.96
C LEU A 70 -1.56 -27.21 -1.65
N ASP A 71 -0.41 -27.86 -1.73
CA ASP A 71 0.38 -28.22 -0.54
C ASP A 71 0.89 -27.00 0.24
N LYS A 72 1.01 -25.83 -0.42
CA LYS A 72 1.43 -24.57 0.18
C LYS A 72 0.27 -23.82 0.85
N ALA A 73 -0.98 -24.28 0.69
CA ALA A 73 -2.14 -23.62 1.26
C ALA A 73 -2.10 -23.63 2.79
N PHE A 74 -2.59 -22.54 3.38
CA PHE A 74 -2.66 -22.40 4.83
C PHE A 74 -3.76 -23.30 5.42
N ASP A 75 -3.44 -24.00 6.51
CA ASP A 75 -4.42 -24.76 7.29
C ASP A 75 -4.94 -23.89 8.45
N LYS A 76 -5.58 -22.78 8.09
CA LYS A 76 -6.16 -21.80 9.00
C LYS A 76 -7.33 -21.07 8.32
N GLN A 77 -8.13 -20.40 9.15
CA GLN A 77 -9.20 -19.55 8.65
C GLN A 77 -8.67 -18.40 7.79
N GLY A 78 -9.25 -18.25 6.62
CA GLY A 78 -8.84 -17.26 5.65
C GLY A 78 -9.77 -17.15 4.45
N LEU A 79 -9.19 -16.88 3.30
CA LEU A 79 -9.93 -16.82 2.05
C LEU A 79 -9.06 -17.25 0.86
N LEU A 80 -9.74 -17.76 -0.15
CA LEU A 80 -9.18 -18.00 -1.47
C LEU A 80 -9.71 -16.91 -2.40
N GLU A 81 -8.84 -16.03 -2.85
CA GLU A 81 -9.18 -14.89 -3.70
C GLU A 81 -8.73 -15.16 -5.14
N LYS A 82 -9.57 -14.82 -6.12
CA LYS A 82 -9.20 -14.99 -7.53
C LYS A 82 -7.95 -14.18 -7.85
N LEU A 83 -6.96 -14.83 -8.43
CA LEU A 83 -5.75 -14.14 -8.89
C LEU A 83 -6.14 -13.17 -10.01
N ILE A 84 -5.85 -11.88 -9.81
CA ILE A 84 -6.11 -10.82 -10.77
C ILE A 84 -4.89 -10.66 -11.68
N ASP A 85 -5.12 -10.68 -12.98
CA ASP A 85 -4.12 -10.29 -13.99
C ASP A 85 -4.18 -8.76 -14.14
N PHE A 86 -3.53 -8.06 -13.21
CA PHE A 86 -3.52 -6.61 -13.18
C PHE A 86 -2.36 -6.04 -14.01
N ASP A 87 -2.57 -4.83 -14.53
CA ASP A 87 -1.56 -4.04 -15.23
C ASP A 87 -0.68 -3.28 -14.23
N THR A 88 -1.32 -2.63 -13.26
CA THR A 88 -0.62 -1.90 -12.21
C THR A 88 -1.37 -1.98 -10.87
N GLU A 89 -0.65 -1.77 -9.78
CA GLU A 89 -1.20 -1.59 -8.45
C GLU A 89 -1.07 -0.14 -8.03
N ILE A 90 -2.18 0.44 -7.56
CA ILE A 90 -2.26 1.83 -7.14
C ILE A 90 -2.79 1.94 -5.72
N ALA A 91 -2.54 3.08 -5.08
CA ALA A 91 -3.17 3.41 -3.81
C ALA A 91 -3.71 4.84 -3.82
N VAL A 92 -4.83 5.04 -3.13
CA VAL A 92 -5.38 6.37 -2.84
C VAL A 92 -5.45 6.55 -1.33
N ILE A 93 -4.88 7.66 -0.86
CA ILE A 93 -5.07 8.11 0.52
C ILE A 93 -6.32 8.98 0.58
N VAL A 94 -7.21 8.68 1.50
CA VAL A 94 -8.45 9.45 1.73
C VAL A 94 -8.57 9.78 3.21
N ALA A 95 -9.04 10.99 3.53
CA ALA A 95 -9.28 11.44 4.89
C ALA A 95 -10.73 11.87 5.07
N ARG A 96 -11.32 11.59 6.23
CA ARG A 96 -12.68 12.00 6.61
C ARG A 96 -12.72 12.53 8.04
N THR A 97 -13.37 13.66 8.23
CA THR A 97 -13.62 14.26 9.56
C THR A 97 -14.86 13.68 10.21
N VAL A 98 -15.05 14.02 11.49
CA VAL A 98 -16.27 13.71 12.25
C VAL A 98 -17.51 14.41 11.66
N THR A 99 -17.34 15.53 10.98
CA THR A 99 -18.42 16.28 10.33
C THR A 99 -18.78 15.75 8.94
N GLY A 100 -17.98 14.78 8.43
CA GLY A 100 -18.21 14.16 7.14
C GLY A 100 -17.47 14.84 5.97
N GLU A 101 -16.64 15.85 6.20
CA GLU A 101 -15.76 16.41 5.18
C GLU A 101 -14.77 15.34 4.70
N ILE A 102 -14.61 15.18 3.38
CA ILE A 102 -13.72 14.17 2.78
C ILE A 102 -12.80 14.83 1.77
N VAL A 103 -11.52 14.40 1.77
CA VAL A 103 -10.55 14.75 0.73
C VAL A 103 -9.74 13.51 0.35
N THR A 104 -9.32 13.43 -0.91
CA THR A 104 -8.42 12.41 -1.44
C THR A 104 -7.09 13.02 -1.85
N TYR A 105 -6.03 12.23 -1.80
CA TYR A 105 -4.76 12.55 -2.47
C TYR A 105 -4.76 11.95 -3.87
N PRO A 106 -3.97 12.50 -4.80
CA PRO A 106 -3.75 11.86 -6.10
C PRO A 106 -3.32 10.39 -5.92
N ALA A 107 -3.83 9.53 -6.79
CA ALA A 107 -3.42 8.13 -6.81
C ALA A 107 -1.90 7.99 -6.99
N VAL A 108 -1.30 7.07 -6.29
CA VAL A 108 0.11 6.69 -6.44
C VAL A 108 0.23 5.32 -7.07
N GLU A 109 1.26 5.11 -7.89
CA GLU A 109 1.61 3.82 -8.47
C GLU A 109 2.60 3.11 -7.57
N LEU A 110 2.32 1.85 -7.21
CA LEU A 110 3.15 1.03 -6.34
C LEU A 110 4.00 0.08 -7.17
N VAL A 111 5.30 0.06 -6.93
CA VAL A 111 6.22 -0.89 -7.56
C VAL A 111 6.78 -1.82 -6.50
N PHE A 112 6.50 -3.09 -6.66
CA PHE A 112 6.89 -4.12 -5.72
C PHE A 112 8.25 -4.73 -6.05
N HIS A 113 8.94 -5.18 -5.01
CA HIS A 113 10.14 -5.98 -5.18
C HIS A 113 9.80 -7.29 -5.89
N PRO A 114 10.56 -7.70 -6.94
CA PRO A 114 10.18 -8.84 -7.78
C PRO A 114 10.09 -10.18 -7.03
N GLU A 115 10.86 -10.36 -5.96
CA GLU A 115 10.91 -11.62 -5.20
C GLU A 115 10.20 -11.53 -3.84
N HIS A 116 10.00 -10.31 -3.34
CA HIS A 116 9.41 -10.07 -2.02
C HIS A 116 8.14 -9.24 -2.19
N ASN A 117 7.06 -9.68 -1.60
CA ASN A 117 5.78 -8.98 -1.67
C ASN A 117 5.79 -7.72 -0.76
N LEU A 118 6.66 -6.76 -1.11
CA LEU A 118 6.77 -5.47 -0.44
C LEU A 118 7.00 -4.34 -1.45
N VAL A 119 6.42 -3.19 -1.19
CA VAL A 119 6.65 -1.99 -2.01
C VAL A 119 8.11 -1.58 -1.90
N GLU A 120 8.81 -1.53 -3.02
CA GLU A 120 10.18 -1.06 -3.12
C GLU A 120 10.21 0.46 -3.28
N TYR A 121 9.41 0.98 -4.20
CA TYR A 121 9.23 2.41 -4.43
C TYR A 121 7.84 2.70 -5.00
N LEU A 122 7.48 3.97 -5.07
CA LEU A 122 6.23 4.44 -5.67
C LEU A 122 6.44 5.76 -6.42
N PHE A 123 5.50 6.08 -7.30
CA PHE A 123 5.42 7.37 -7.99
C PHE A 123 4.08 8.07 -7.69
N SER A 124 4.13 9.38 -7.57
CA SER A 124 2.96 10.27 -7.42
C SER A 124 3.08 11.43 -8.43
N PRO A 125 2.07 11.65 -9.29
CA PRO A 125 0.87 10.86 -9.46
C PRO A 125 1.16 9.49 -10.13
N ALA A 126 0.23 8.54 -10.00
CA ALA A 126 0.28 7.27 -10.73
C ALA A 126 0.25 7.49 -12.24
N ASN A 127 0.99 6.67 -12.99
CA ASN A 127 0.97 6.67 -14.45
C ASN A 127 -0.23 5.86 -14.98
N VAL A 128 -1.42 6.37 -14.75
CA VAL A 128 -2.69 5.78 -15.21
C VAL A 128 -3.52 6.83 -15.94
N SER A 129 -4.53 6.41 -16.70
CA SER A 129 -5.44 7.35 -17.36
C SER A 129 -6.23 8.18 -16.35
N ALA A 130 -6.63 9.39 -16.73
CA ALA A 130 -7.47 10.26 -15.89
C ALA A 130 -8.79 9.56 -15.47
N GLU A 131 -9.33 8.69 -16.32
CA GLU A 131 -10.53 7.91 -16.03
C GLU A 131 -10.27 6.91 -14.89
N VAL A 132 -9.18 6.15 -14.96
CA VAL A 132 -8.76 5.21 -13.92
C VAL A 132 -8.50 5.93 -12.61
N ALA A 133 -7.74 7.04 -12.63
CA ALA A 133 -7.49 7.85 -11.44
C ALA A 133 -8.79 8.31 -10.77
N LYS A 134 -9.74 8.82 -11.55
CA LYS A 134 -11.06 9.25 -11.05
C LYS A 134 -11.91 8.10 -10.51
N LYS A 135 -11.86 6.92 -11.15
CA LYS A 135 -12.52 5.71 -10.62
C LYS A 135 -11.92 5.33 -9.26
N ALA A 136 -10.60 5.32 -9.13
CA ALA A 136 -9.89 4.98 -7.90
C ALA A 136 -10.24 5.95 -6.76
N GLU A 137 -10.24 7.26 -7.03
CA GLU A 137 -10.64 8.27 -6.05
C GLU A 137 -12.09 8.07 -5.58
N LYS A 138 -13.02 7.84 -6.50
CA LYS A 138 -14.43 7.58 -6.18
C LYS A 138 -14.58 6.34 -5.29
N ILE A 139 -13.89 5.25 -5.61
CA ILE A 139 -13.91 4.03 -4.80
C ILE A 139 -13.35 4.30 -3.40
N ALA A 140 -12.25 5.05 -3.27
CA ALA A 140 -11.66 5.39 -1.98
C ALA A 140 -12.63 6.21 -1.10
N ILE A 141 -13.33 7.18 -1.70
CA ILE A 141 -14.38 7.96 -1.03
C ILE A 141 -15.51 7.03 -0.57
N GLU A 142 -16.01 6.18 -1.45
CA GLU A 142 -17.08 5.25 -1.12
C GLU A 142 -16.69 4.30 0.03
N VAL A 143 -15.47 3.79 0.03
CA VAL A 143 -14.97 2.91 1.10
C VAL A 143 -14.97 3.62 2.45
N ILE A 144 -14.41 4.84 2.55
CA ILE A 144 -14.31 5.54 3.84
C ILE A 144 -15.69 6.01 4.34
N GLU A 145 -16.60 6.37 3.43
CA GLU A 145 -17.98 6.73 3.75
C GLU A 145 -18.77 5.53 4.28
N LYS A 146 -18.72 4.41 3.58
CA LYS A 146 -19.42 3.17 3.99
C LYS A 146 -18.90 2.60 5.30
N LEU A 147 -17.59 2.73 5.56
CA LEU A 147 -17.00 2.42 6.87
C LEU A 147 -17.44 3.41 7.96
N GLY A 148 -17.89 4.61 7.61
CA GLY A 148 -18.10 5.69 8.57
C GLY A 148 -16.83 6.10 9.32
N MET A 149 -15.65 5.77 8.75
CA MET A 149 -14.37 5.94 9.42
C MET A 149 -13.98 7.41 9.54
N ILE A 150 -13.42 7.78 10.72
CA ILE A 150 -12.84 9.09 10.97
C ILE A 150 -11.31 8.94 11.00
N GLY A 151 -10.61 9.84 10.32
CA GLY A 151 -9.15 9.81 10.19
C GLY A 151 -8.71 9.59 8.75
N ILE A 152 -7.56 8.96 8.58
CA ILE A 152 -6.97 8.67 7.28
C ILE A 152 -7.03 7.18 6.96
N LEU A 153 -7.36 6.88 5.70
CA LEU A 153 -7.42 5.53 5.17
C LEU A 153 -6.58 5.45 3.89
N ALA A 154 -5.72 4.46 3.79
CA ALA A 154 -5.11 4.07 2.53
C ALA A 154 -5.97 2.97 1.90
N VAL A 155 -6.28 3.09 0.62
CA VAL A 155 -7.02 2.10 -0.17
C VAL A 155 -6.10 1.62 -1.29
N GLU A 156 -5.65 0.37 -1.21
CA GLU A 156 -4.84 -0.29 -2.24
C GLU A 156 -5.75 -0.99 -3.24
N MET A 157 -5.46 -0.82 -4.53
CA MET A 157 -6.32 -1.26 -5.62
C MET A 157 -5.50 -1.82 -6.77
N PHE A 158 -6.02 -2.88 -7.38
CA PHE A 158 -5.54 -3.38 -8.66
C PHE A 158 -6.25 -2.66 -9.80
N VAL A 159 -5.49 -2.30 -10.82
CA VAL A 159 -6.00 -1.84 -12.12
C VAL A 159 -5.77 -2.97 -13.12
N ASP A 160 -6.83 -3.54 -13.66
CA ASP A 160 -6.70 -4.60 -14.64
C ASP A 160 -6.40 -4.03 -16.06
N LYS A 161 -6.11 -4.91 -17.00
CA LYS A 161 -5.80 -4.55 -18.40
C LYS A 161 -6.95 -3.86 -19.15
N LYS A 162 -8.16 -3.87 -18.58
CA LYS A 162 -9.35 -3.19 -19.14
C LYS A 162 -9.57 -1.82 -18.49
N GLY A 163 -8.78 -1.47 -17.48
CA GLY A 163 -8.95 -0.26 -16.69
C GLY A 163 -10.03 -0.38 -15.61
N ASP A 164 -10.42 -1.60 -15.25
CA ASP A 164 -11.26 -1.83 -14.08
C ASP A 164 -10.43 -1.75 -12.81
N VAL A 165 -11.01 -1.12 -11.79
CA VAL A 165 -10.33 -0.86 -10.50
C VAL A 165 -10.98 -1.71 -9.41
N LEU A 166 -10.18 -2.53 -8.74
CA LEU A 166 -10.62 -3.47 -7.72
C LEU A 166 -9.90 -3.24 -6.40
N VAL A 167 -10.64 -3.07 -5.30
CA VAL A 167 -10.03 -2.94 -3.97
C VAL A 167 -9.35 -4.25 -3.56
N ASN A 168 -8.07 -4.14 -3.22
CA ASN A 168 -7.26 -5.22 -2.64
C ASN A 168 -7.38 -5.22 -1.12
N GLU A 169 -6.87 -4.19 -0.46
CA GLU A 169 -6.95 -4.04 1.00
C GLU A 169 -6.94 -2.56 1.42
N VAL A 170 -7.21 -2.32 2.70
CA VAL A 170 -7.19 -0.98 3.28
C VAL A 170 -6.37 -0.94 4.55
N ALA A 171 -5.79 0.24 4.84
CA ALA A 171 -5.06 0.49 6.07
C ALA A 171 -5.58 1.76 6.77
N PRO A 172 -6.15 1.65 7.99
CA PRO A 172 -6.81 2.77 8.71
C PRO A 172 -5.80 3.60 9.50
N ARG A 173 -4.75 4.06 8.87
CA ARG A 173 -3.62 4.80 9.47
C ARG A 173 -2.77 5.47 8.40
N PRO A 174 -1.86 6.41 8.78
CA PRO A 174 -0.80 6.82 7.87
C PRO A 174 -0.09 5.60 7.27
N HIS A 175 0.10 5.63 5.97
CA HIS A 175 0.52 4.46 5.20
C HIS A 175 1.76 4.76 4.35
N ASN A 176 2.48 3.71 3.99
CA ASN A 176 3.69 3.79 3.15
C ASN A 176 3.41 4.51 1.82
N SER A 177 2.25 4.23 1.21
CA SER A 177 1.81 4.88 -0.03
C SER A 177 1.50 6.39 0.08
N GLY A 178 1.53 6.95 1.29
CA GLY A 178 1.33 8.39 1.53
C GLY A 178 2.58 9.12 2.03
N HIS A 179 3.73 8.48 2.14
CA HIS A 179 4.93 9.13 2.70
C HIS A 179 5.46 10.28 1.84
N GLN A 180 5.35 10.17 0.51
CA GLN A 180 5.74 11.23 -0.42
C GLN A 180 4.96 12.53 -0.21
N THR A 181 3.81 12.49 0.48
CA THR A 181 3.00 13.69 0.75
C THR A 181 3.69 14.70 1.67
N ILE A 182 4.76 14.30 2.37
CA ILE A 182 5.50 15.20 3.27
C ILE A 182 6.12 16.34 2.45
N GLU A 183 6.74 16.02 1.32
CA GLU A 183 7.41 17.00 0.44
C GLU A 183 6.64 17.26 -0.85
N GLY A 184 5.85 16.28 -1.31
CA GLY A 184 5.17 16.35 -2.62
C GLY A 184 3.81 17.05 -2.61
N ASN A 185 3.17 17.24 -1.43
CA ASN A 185 1.82 17.80 -1.33
C ASN A 185 1.74 18.99 -0.36
N ILE A 186 0.71 19.84 -0.51
CA ILE A 186 0.50 21.01 0.37
C ILE A 186 0.31 20.57 1.82
N THR A 187 -0.45 19.50 2.05
CA THR A 187 -0.68 18.93 3.39
C THR A 187 -0.22 17.49 3.39
N SER A 188 0.62 17.10 4.36
CA SER A 188 1.06 15.71 4.48
C SER A 188 -0.05 14.80 4.99
N GLN A 189 0.03 13.50 4.72
CA GLN A 189 -0.90 12.51 5.28
C GLN A 189 -0.93 12.55 6.82
N TYR A 190 0.17 12.89 7.46
CA TYR A 190 0.28 12.97 8.93
C TYR A 190 -0.51 14.13 9.50
N GLU A 191 -0.30 15.31 8.91
CA GLU A 191 -1.06 16.51 9.27
C GLU A 191 -2.55 16.31 8.99
N GLN A 192 -2.88 15.74 7.83
CA GLN A 192 -4.27 15.46 7.45
C GLN A 192 -4.95 14.49 8.42
N HIS A 193 -4.21 13.48 8.88
CA HIS A 193 -4.71 12.55 9.90
C HIS A 193 -5.05 13.27 11.21
N LEU A 194 -4.16 14.13 11.68
CA LEU A 194 -4.39 14.93 12.89
C LEU A 194 -5.58 15.86 12.72
N ARG A 195 -5.68 16.57 11.60
CA ARG A 195 -6.83 17.45 11.30
C ARG A 195 -8.15 16.65 11.33
N ALA A 196 -8.18 15.49 10.67
CA ALA A 196 -9.36 14.64 10.60
C ALA A 196 -9.83 14.15 11.99
N VAL A 197 -8.90 13.66 12.82
CA VAL A 197 -9.26 13.09 14.14
C VAL A 197 -9.57 14.15 15.20
N LEU A 198 -9.01 15.37 15.04
CA LEU A 198 -9.28 16.51 15.93
C LEU A 198 -10.52 17.32 15.49
N GLY A 199 -11.15 16.96 14.36
CA GLY A 199 -12.31 17.69 13.84
C GLY A 199 -11.94 19.07 13.27
N TRP A 200 -10.69 19.29 12.86
CA TRP A 200 -10.25 20.51 12.20
C TRP A 200 -10.58 20.49 10.71
N PRO A 201 -10.65 21.64 10.04
CA PRO A 201 -10.81 21.70 8.59
C PRO A 201 -9.70 20.94 7.88
N LEU A 202 -10.05 20.11 6.89
CA LEU A 202 -9.07 19.36 6.12
C LEU A 202 -8.19 20.30 5.28
N GLY A 203 -6.91 19.97 5.18
CA GLY A 203 -5.94 20.69 4.36
C GLY A 203 -6.05 20.30 2.89
N LYS A 204 -5.58 21.18 2.00
CA LYS A 204 -5.50 20.91 0.56
C LYS A 204 -4.53 19.76 0.29
N THR A 205 -4.97 18.79 -0.50
CA THR A 205 -4.19 17.60 -0.89
C THR A 205 -3.47 17.76 -2.22
N GLN A 206 -3.53 18.99 -2.79
CA GLN A 206 -2.90 19.28 -4.08
C GLN A 206 -1.41 18.98 -4.04
N GLN A 207 -0.93 18.35 -5.10
CA GLN A 207 0.49 18.08 -5.31
C GLN A 207 1.23 19.37 -5.66
N ILE A 208 2.39 19.57 -5.03
CA ILE A 208 3.29 20.71 -5.31
C ILE A 208 4.22 20.35 -6.45
N LEU A 209 4.80 19.16 -6.41
CA LEU A 209 5.69 18.60 -7.43
C LEU A 209 5.43 17.09 -7.58
N PRO A 210 5.63 16.54 -8.77
CA PRO A 210 5.73 15.08 -8.92
C PRO A 210 6.75 14.52 -7.94
N ALA A 211 6.40 13.42 -7.29
CA ALA A 211 7.19 12.82 -6.24
C ALA A 211 7.36 11.31 -6.43
N ALA A 212 8.44 10.77 -5.90
CA ALA A 212 8.61 9.34 -5.72
C ALA A 212 9.03 9.07 -4.27
N MET A 213 8.74 7.87 -3.79
CA MET A 213 9.23 7.41 -2.49
C MET A 213 9.93 6.07 -2.67
N VAL A 214 11.13 5.96 -2.12
CA VAL A 214 11.92 4.72 -2.09
C VAL A 214 12.02 4.24 -0.65
N ASN A 215 11.63 2.98 -0.38
CA ASN A 215 11.82 2.39 0.93
C ASN A 215 13.31 2.11 1.19
N ILE A 216 13.81 2.52 2.35
CA ILE A 216 15.14 2.16 2.82
C ILE A 216 15.02 0.80 3.52
N LEU A 217 15.50 -0.24 2.86
CA LEU A 217 15.40 -1.62 3.33
C LEU A 217 16.76 -2.13 3.84
N GLY A 218 16.73 -2.94 4.90
CA GLY A 218 17.93 -3.66 5.33
C GLY A 218 18.41 -4.59 4.22
N HIS A 219 19.71 -4.52 3.90
CA HIS A 219 20.31 -5.28 2.81
C HIS A 219 20.36 -6.78 3.14
N GLU A 220 20.19 -7.60 2.13
CA GLU A 220 20.27 -9.04 2.24
C GLU A 220 21.63 -9.48 2.80
N GLY A 221 21.63 -10.50 3.67
CA GLY A 221 22.85 -11.01 4.30
C GLY A 221 23.33 -10.23 5.54
N TYR A 222 22.71 -9.09 5.88
CA TYR A 222 23.16 -8.26 7.00
C TYR A 222 22.14 -8.21 8.15
N THR A 223 22.59 -8.53 9.36
CA THR A 223 21.79 -8.39 10.59
C THR A 223 22.68 -7.86 11.71
N GLY A 224 22.36 -6.69 12.27
CA GLY A 224 23.15 -6.05 13.33
C GLY A 224 22.89 -4.55 13.43
N ILE A 225 23.83 -3.79 13.97
CA ILE A 225 23.71 -2.33 14.12
C ILE A 225 23.74 -1.69 12.73
N ALA A 226 22.67 -0.95 12.41
CA ALA A 226 22.47 -0.36 11.09
C ALA A 226 23.55 0.68 10.75
N ARG A 227 24.14 0.54 9.58
CA ARG A 227 25.03 1.49 8.91
C ARG A 227 24.45 1.84 7.55
N TYR A 228 24.47 3.12 7.19
CA TYR A 228 23.86 3.64 5.97
C TYR A 228 24.99 4.07 5.02
N GLU A 229 25.40 3.17 4.13
CA GLU A 229 26.41 3.46 3.10
C GLU A 229 25.78 4.25 1.95
N GLY A 230 26.50 5.23 1.39
CA GLY A 230 26.04 6.08 0.29
C GLY A 230 25.11 7.22 0.71
N MET A 231 24.91 7.45 2.02
CA MET A 231 24.05 8.51 2.53
C MET A 231 24.52 9.89 2.10
N ASP A 232 25.81 10.18 2.24
CA ASP A 232 26.40 11.48 1.87
C ASP A 232 26.27 11.76 0.38
N GLU A 233 26.28 10.72 -0.45
CA GLU A 233 26.15 10.85 -1.90
C GLU A 233 24.72 11.24 -2.28
N ILE A 234 23.72 10.54 -1.74
CA ILE A 234 22.32 10.83 -2.07
C ILE A 234 21.85 12.18 -1.52
N LEU A 235 22.38 12.61 -0.37
CA LEU A 235 22.03 13.92 0.23
C LEU A 235 22.58 15.13 -0.54
N ARG A 236 23.49 14.93 -1.48
CA ARG A 236 23.96 16.00 -2.38
C ARG A 236 23.03 16.27 -3.54
N GLU A 237 22.11 15.34 -3.81
CA GLU A 237 21.13 15.49 -4.91
C GLU A 237 20.00 16.41 -4.48
N GLU A 238 19.68 17.37 -5.34
CA GLU A 238 18.54 18.28 -5.13
C GLU A 238 17.21 17.50 -5.08
N GLY A 239 16.30 17.88 -4.18
CA GLY A 239 14.97 17.26 -4.05
C GLY A 239 15.01 15.82 -3.50
N VAL A 240 16.07 15.46 -2.78
CA VAL A 240 16.20 14.20 -2.03
C VAL A 240 15.99 14.47 -0.54
N HIS A 241 15.00 13.81 0.06
CA HIS A 241 14.61 13.97 1.46
C HIS A 241 14.63 12.61 2.17
N VAL A 242 15.51 12.45 3.17
CA VAL A 242 15.69 11.18 3.87
C VAL A 242 14.96 11.18 5.20
N HIS A 243 14.16 10.15 5.44
CA HIS A 243 13.41 9.91 6.67
C HIS A 243 13.84 8.58 7.30
N LEU A 244 14.60 8.63 8.39
CA LEU A 244 15.02 7.45 9.12
C LEU A 244 14.05 7.14 10.28
N TYR A 245 13.71 5.86 10.46
CA TYR A 245 12.77 5.45 11.52
C TYR A 245 13.40 5.20 12.87
N GLY A 246 14.69 5.51 13.05
CA GLY A 246 15.39 5.36 14.32
C GLY A 246 15.62 3.91 14.77
N LYS A 247 15.44 2.94 13.91
CA LYS A 247 15.66 1.52 14.23
C LYS A 247 17.15 1.23 14.31
N LYS A 248 17.65 0.85 15.49
CA LYS A 248 19.07 0.59 15.73
C LYS A 248 19.59 -0.67 15.02
N ILE A 249 18.74 -1.70 14.94
CA ILE A 249 19.12 -3.00 14.35
C ILE A 249 18.47 -3.14 12.99
N THR A 250 19.28 -3.42 11.98
CA THR A 250 18.80 -3.86 10.65
C THR A 250 18.72 -5.37 10.56
N LYS A 251 17.92 -5.86 9.63
CA LYS A 251 17.87 -7.24 9.15
C LYS A 251 17.34 -7.22 7.72
N PRO A 252 17.53 -8.28 6.92
CA PRO A 252 17.07 -8.33 5.54
C PRO A 252 15.62 -7.84 5.38
N TYR A 253 15.41 -6.92 4.43
CA TYR A 253 14.12 -6.34 4.04
C TYR A 253 13.37 -5.57 5.13
N ARG A 254 13.99 -5.32 6.29
CA ARG A 254 13.39 -4.47 7.32
C ARG A 254 13.31 -3.03 6.83
N LYS A 255 12.11 -2.43 6.84
CA LYS A 255 11.93 -1.00 6.55
C LYS A 255 12.62 -0.17 7.63
N MET A 256 13.74 0.48 7.26
CA MET A 256 14.59 1.30 8.14
C MET A 256 14.30 2.79 8.02
N GLY A 257 13.64 3.18 6.95
CA GLY A 257 13.27 4.55 6.61
C GLY A 257 12.67 4.61 5.20
N HIS A 258 12.56 5.81 4.68
CA HIS A 258 12.27 6.05 3.26
C HIS A 258 13.02 7.30 2.77
N VAL A 259 13.11 7.43 1.47
CA VAL A 259 13.59 8.63 0.79
C VAL A 259 12.45 9.15 -0.06
N THR A 260 12.02 10.41 0.15
CA THR A 260 11.17 11.12 -0.78
C THR A 260 12.02 11.84 -1.80
N LEU A 261 11.62 11.75 -3.05
CA LEU A 261 12.25 12.40 -4.20
C LEU A 261 11.22 13.31 -4.85
N VAL A 262 11.61 14.55 -5.16
CA VAL A 262 10.76 15.49 -5.89
C VAL A 262 11.52 16.02 -7.11
N ALA A 263 10.80 16.21 -8.23
CA ALA A 263 11.33 16.82 -9.44
C ALA A 263 10.18 17.27 -10.35
N GLN A 264 10.45 18.24 -11.25
CA GLN A 264 9.46 18.70 -12.23
C GLN A 264 9.13 17.62 -13.28
N GLU A 265 10.17 16.91 -13.72
CA GLU A 265 10.06 15.97 -14.83
C GLU A 265 10.01 14.50 -14.34
N PRO A 266 9.05 13.70 -14.81
CA PRO A 266 8.94 12.27 -14.41
C PRO A 266 10.19 11.45 -14.72
N GLU A 267 10.90 11.75 -15.80
CA GLU A 267 12.13 11.03 -16.17
C GLU A 267 13.26 11.33 -15.18
N ILE A 268 13.34 12.56 -14.67
CA ILE A 268 14.31 12.92 -13.62
C ILE A 268 14.00 12.12 -12.33
N LEU A 269 12.72 11.97 -11.97
CA LEU A 269 12.33 11.14 -10.82
C LEU A 269 12.76 9.69 -10.98
N LYS A 270 12.56 9.08 -12.15
CA LYS A 270 13.00 7.70 -12.43
C LYS A 270 14.50 7.54 -12.26
N ASN A 271 15.28 8.50 -12.78
CA ASN A 271 16.73 8.50 -12.66
C ASN A 271 17.16 8.63 -11.18
N LYS A 272 16.51 9.52 -10.41
CA LYS A 272 16.76 9.67 -8.96
C LYS A 272 16.40 8.39 -8.19
N VAL A 273 15.27 7.74 -8.47
CA VAL A 273 14.89 6.46 -7.87
C VAL A 273 15.98 5.42 -8.11
N ASN A 274 16.43 5.26 -9.36
CA ASN A 274 17.49 4.32 -9.71
C ASN A 274 18.82 4.65 -9.02
N PHE A 275 19.18 5.93 -8.95
CA PHE A 275 20.37 6.39 -8.26
C PHE A 275 20.31 6.05 -6.77
N VAL A 276 19.24 6.39 -6.07
CA VAL A 276 19.08 6.09 -4.63
C VAL A 276 19.11 4.58 -4.38
N LYS A 277 18.39 3.77 -5.17
CA LYS A 277 18.39 2.30 -5.06
C LYS A 277 19.78 1.69 -5.23
N LYS A 278 20.57 2.23 -6.15
CA LYS A 278 21.93 1.76 -6.42
C LYS A 278 22.90 2.16 -5.31
N THR A 279 22.79 3.39 -4.81
CA THR A 279 23.79 4.04 -3.94
C THR A 279 23.54 3.75 -2.47
N LEU A 280 22.30 3.94 -1.97
CA LEU A 280 21.99 3.78 -0.55
C LEU A 280 21.84 2.31 -0.16
N LYS A 281 22.69 1.83 0.75
CA LYS A 281 22.64 0.45 1.28
C LYS A 281 22.64 0.47 2.81
N VAL A 282 21.76 -0.33 3.40
CA VAL A 282 21.72 -0.50 4.87
C VAL A 282 22.33 -1.83 5.25
N LYS A 283 23.51 -1.79 5.83
CA LYS A 283 24.28 -2.96 6.26
C LYS A 283 24.45 -2.97 7.78
N ALA A 284 25.07 -4.01 8.31
CA ALA A 284 25.45 -4.13 9.73
C ALA A 284 26.96 -4.09 9.91
#